data_037c33cb7878836c5b11df11b11cfaf1
#
_entry.id   037c33cb7878836c5b11df11b11cfaf1
#
_cell.length_a   1.000
_cell.length_b   1.000
_cell.length_c   1.000
_cell.angle_alpha   90.00
_cell.angle_beta   90.00
_cell.angle_gamma   90.00
#
_symmetry.space_group_name_H-M   'P 1'
#
loop_
_entity.id
_entity.type
_entity.pdbx_description
1 polymer ?
#
loop_
_entity_poly.entity_id
_entity_poly.type
_entity_poly.pdbx_seq_one_letter_code
_entity_poly.pdbx_strand_id
1 'polypeptide(L)'
;KALLPRRVAELAHLYGFSYTKVTIRDSKTRWGSCSGRNSLSLSLYLMQVPEHLQDYVILHELCHTVHHDHSPQFWALMDSVTEGKAHALRRELRRYHTN
;
A
#
# COMPACT_ATOMS: atom_id res chain seq x y z
N LYS A 1 12.30 9.42 -2.49
CA LYS A 1 11.63 9.64 -1.19
C LYS A 1 10.36 10.44 -1.35
N ALA A 2 10.48 11.62 -1.99
CA ALA A 2 9.32 12.48 -2.22
C ALA A 2 8.30 11.83 -3.15
N LEU A 3 8.73 10.88 -3.99
CA LEU A 3 7.85 10.23 -4.95
C LEU A 3 6.79 9.37 -4.25
N LEU A 4 7.17 8.62 -3.21
CA LEU A 4 6.22 7.75 -2.53
C LEU A 4 5.13 8.52 -1.79
N PRO A 5 5.45 9.55 -0.98
CA PRO A 5 4.39 10.32 -0.35
C PRO A 5 3.47 11.01 -1.35
N ARG A 6 4.03 11.50 -2.46
CA ARG A 6 3.21 12.12 -3.51
C ARG A 6 2.27 11.09 -4.13
N ARG A 7 2.77 9.88 -4.41
CA ARG A 7 1.94 8.85 -5.01
C ARG A 7 0.84 8.40 -4.06
N VAL A 8 1.13 8.35 -2.75
CA VAL A 8 0.09 8.06 -1.75
C VAL A 8 -1.02 9.10 -1.85
N ALA A 9 -0.66 10.38 -1.90
CA ALA A 9 -1.65 11.45 -1.99
C ALA A 9 -2.47 11.34 -3.27
N GLU A 10 -1.84 11.02 -4.40
CA GLU A 10 -2.53 10.85 -5.67
C GLU A 10 -3.55 9.72 -5.62
N LEU A 11 -3.14 8.56 -5.12
CA LEU A 11 -4.01 7.40 -5.07
C LEU A 11 -5.12 7.58 -4.02
N ALA A 12 -4.80 8.20 -2.89
CA ALA A 12 -5.81 8.50 -1.88
C ALA A 12 -6.88 9.44 -2.43
N HIS A 13 -6.45 10.46 -3.17
CA HIS A 13 -7.40 11.39 -3.79
C HIS A 13 -8.26 10.69 -4.85
N LEU A 14 -7.61 9.88 -5.69
CA LEU A 14 -8.29 9.20 -6.78
C LEU A 14 -9.40 8.26 -6.28
N TYR A 15 -9.16 7.56 -5.19
CA TYR A 15 -10.10 6.55 -4.68
C TYR A 15 -10.83 6.99 -3.42
N GLY A 16 -10.60 8.21 -2.94
CA GLY A 16 -11.35 8.75 -1.82
C GLY A 16 -10.92 8.24 -0.45
N PHE A 17 -9.64 7.88 -0.30
CA PHE A 17 -9.10 7.46 0.99
C PHE A 17 -8.60 8.64 1.82
N SER A 18 -8.65 8.48 3.15
CA SER A 18 -8.09 9.45 4.10
C SER A 18 -7.02 8.77 4.95
N TYR A 19 -5.95 9.49 5.23
CA TYR A 19 -4.88 9.00 6.10
C TYR A 19 -4.30 10.20 6.87
N THR A 20 -3.58 9.93 7.96
CA THR A 20 -3.06 11.03 8.80
C THR A 20 -1.68 11.48 8.37
N LYS A 21 -0.79 10.54 8.06
CA LYS A 21 0.56 10.88 7.58
C LYS A 21 1.20 9.68 6.92
N VAL A 22 2.30 9.93 6.20
CA VAL A 22 3.12 8.89 5.58
C VAL A 22 4.55 9.04 6.10
N THR A 23 5.13 7.93 6.53
CA THR A 23 6.52 7.87 6.97
C THR A 23 7.27 6.86 6.11
N ILE A 24 8.45 7.23 5.63
CA ILE A 24 9.32 6.32 4.90
C ILE A 24 10.33 5.75 5.88
N ARG A 25 10.42 4.43 5.94
CA ARG A 25 11.27 3.75 6.91
C ARG A 25 12.29 2.85 6.21
N ASP A 26 13.41 2.65 6.87
CA ASP A 26 14.43 1.67 6.45
C ASP A 26 14.01 0.30 6.99
N SER A 27 12.95 -0.27 6.41
CA SER A 27 12.40 -1.54 6.86
C SER A 27 12.72 -2.63 5.84
N LYS A 28 13.29 -3.73 6.32
CA LYS A 28 13.63 -4.89 5.49
C LYS A 28 12.69 -6.07 5.73
N THR A 29 11.68 -5.90 6.57
CA THR A 29 10.74 -6.98 6.91
C THR A 29 9.34 -6.76 6.34
N ARG A 30 9.00 -5.51 6.03
CA ARG A 30 7.67 -5.16 5.50
C ARG A 30 7.78 -4.12 4.41
N TRP A 31 6.95 -4.25 3.39
CA TRP A 31 6.84 -3.21 2.37
C TRP A 31 6.10 -1.99 2.90
N GLY A 32 5.13 -2.19 3.80
CA GLY A 32 4.37 -1.10 4.37
C GLY A 32 3.53 -1.56 5.55
N SER A 33 2.93 -0.59 6.23
CA SER A 33 2.02 -0.86 7.33
C SER A 33 1.08 0.32 7.53
N CYS A 34 -0.02 0.08 8.24
CA CYS A 34 -1.00 1.11 8.59
C CYS A 34 -1.33 0.95 10.06
N SER A 35 -1.20 2.03 10.83
CA SER A 35 -1.53 2.01 12.25
C SER A 35 -3.04 2.15 12.46
N GLY A 36 -3.49 1.88 13.68
CA GLY A 36 -4.90 2.06 14.03
C GLY A 36 -5.36 3.51 13.92
N ARG A 37 -4.43 4.46 13.82
CA ARG A 37 -4.74 5.88 13.64
C ARG A 37 -4.57 6.34 12.20
N ASN A 38 -4.49 5.37 11.27
CA ASN A 38 -4.39 5.63 9.84
C ASN A 38 -3.10 6.37 9.45
N SER A 39 -2.04 6.12 10.19
CA SER A 39 -0.70 6.57 9.83
C SER A 39 -0.04 5.48 9.01
N LEU A 40 0.43 5.82 7.82
CA LEU A 40 1.05 4.86 6.91
C LEU A 40 2.56 4.88 7.04
N SER A 41 3.18 3.71 6.97
CA SER A 41 4.63 3.56 6.88
C SER A 41 4.94 2.77 5.62
N LEU A 42 5.90 3.24 4.85
CA LEU A 42 6.33 2.55 3.62
C LEU A 42 7.83 2.33 3.69
N SER A 43 8.28 1.17 3.20
CA SER A 43 9.70 0.87 3.13
C SER A 43 10.36 1.70 2.04
N LEU A 44 11.56 2.23 2.33
CA LEU A 44 12.30 2.92 1.30
C LEU A 44 12.69 1.97 0.16
N TYR A 45 12.78 0.67 0.43
CA TYR A 45 13.11 -0.33 -0.59
C TYR A 45 11.97 -0.55 -1.59
N LEU A 46 10.78 0.00 -1.30
CA LEU A 46 9.65 -0.08 -2.22
C LEU A 46 9.97 0.59 -3.55
N MET A 47 10.89 1.56 -3.55
CA MET A 47 11.32 2.21 -4.79
C MET A 47 11.99 1.25 -5.76
N GLN A 48 12.43 0.08 -5.30
CA GLN A 48 13.14 -0.91 -6.12
C GLN A 48 12.22 -1.86 -6.86
N VAL A 49 10.93 -1.84 -6.58
CA VAL A 49 9.98 -2.71 -7.27
C VAL A 49 9.27 -1.93 -8.38
N PRO A 50 8.69 -2.62 -9.37
CA PRO A 50 7.94 -1.95 -10.45
C PRO A 50 6.83 -1.06 -9.92
N GLU A 51 6.50 0.00 -10.65
CA GLU A 51 5.53 0.98 -10.20
C GLU A 51 4.16 0.37 -9.89
N HIS A 52 3.71 -0.60 -10.69
CA HIS A 52 2.40 -1.21 -10.43
C HIS A 52 2.37 -1.97 -9.11
N LEU A 53 3.53 -2.47 -8.64
CA LEU A 53 3.61 -3.13 -7.35
C LEU A 53 3.78 -2.10 -6.22
N GLN A 54 4.44 -0.96 -6.50
CA GLN A 54 4.45 0.15 -5.55
C GLN A 54 3.02 0.60 -5.28
N ASP A 55 2.23 0.78 -6.35
CA ASP A 55 0.83 1.17 -6.22
C ASP A 55 0.04 0.13 -5.44
N TYR A 56 0.29 -1.16 -5.69
CA TYR A 56 -0.38 -2.21 -4.94
C TYR A 56 -0.14 -2.08 -3.44
N VAL A 57 1.12 -1.88 -3.02
CA VAL A 57 1.45 -1.73 -1.60
C VAL A 57 0.78 -0.49 -1.01
N ILE A 58 0.83 0.63 -1.74
CA ILE A 58 0.20 1.86 -1.28
C ILE A 58 -1.31 1.64 -1.10
N LEU A 59 -1.97 1.04 -2.09
CA LEU A 59 -3.40 0.79 -2.01
C LEU A 59 -3.74 -0.19 -0.90
N HIS A 60 -2.89 -1.19 -0.66
CA HIS A 60 -3.07 -2.13 0.44
C HIS A 60 -3.13 -1.39 1.77
N GLU A 61 -2.19 -0.46 1.99
CA GLU A 61 -2.19 0.29 3.24
C GLU A 61 -3.32 1.31 3.30
N LEU A 62 -3.68 1.93 2.19
CA LEU A 62 -4.83 2.84 2.16
C LEU A 62 -6.13 2.10 2.46
N CYS A 63 -6.30 0.88 1.95
CA CYS A 63 -7.47 0.07 2.27
C CYS A 63 -7.54 -0.25 3.76
N HIS A 64 -6.39 -0.36 4.43
CA HIS A 64 -6.36 -0.57 5.87
C HIS A 64 -6.83 0.66 6.67
N THR A 65 -6.90 1.83 6.05
CA THR A 65 -7.51 2.98 6.74
C THR A 65 -9.02 2.81 6.89
N VAL A 66 -9.62 1.92 6.10
CA VAL A 66 -11.06 1.61 6.16
C VAL A 66 -11.29 0.31 6.92
N HIS A 67 -10.51 -0.73 6.60
CA HIS A 67 -10.62 -2.05 7.22
C HIS A 67 -9.25 -2.43 7.78
N HIS A 68 -9.12 -2.42 9.11
CA HIS A 68 -7.84 -2.66 9.79
C HIS A 68 -7.52 -4.16 9.94
N ASP A 69 -8.10 -5.00 9.10
CA ASP A 69 -7.88 -6.44 9.11
C ASP A 69 -7.81 -6.94 7.66
N HIS A 70 -7.61 -8.23 7.49
CA HIS A 70 -7.63 -8.85 6.15
C HIS A 70 -8.92 -9.63 5.95
N SER A 71 -10.04 -9.01 6.34
CA SER A 71 -11.38 -9.57 6.20
C SER A 71 -11.81 -9.65 4.74
N PRO A 72 -12.89 -10.37 4.44
CA PRO A 72 -13.45 -10.34 3.08
C PRO A 72 -13.79 -8.93 2.61
N GLN A 73 -14.21 -8.04 3.51
CA GLN A 73 -14.49 -6.65 3.17
C GLN A 73 -13.21 -5.92 2.71
N PHE A 74 -12.09 -6.17 3.38
CA PHE A 74 -10.81 -5.60 2.97
C PHE A 74 -10.47 -6.05 1.55
N TRP A 75 -10.55 -7.35 1.27
CA TRP A 75 -10.18 -7.86 -0.05
C TRP A 75 -11.15 -7.42 -1.13
N ALA A 76 -12.43 -7.24 -0.80
CA ALA A 76 -13.40 -6.70 -1.75
C ALA A 76 -13.02 -5.26 -2.11
N LEU A 77 -12.61 -4.47 -1.11
CA LEU A 77 -12.15 -3.10 -1.37
C LEU A 77 -10.88 -3.09 -2.20
N MET A 78 -9.91 -3.97 -1.87
CA MET A 78 -8.69 -4.09 -2.68
C MET A 78 -9.01 -4.43 -4.14
N ASP A 79 -9.92 -5.37 -4.37
CA ASP A 79 -10.29 -5.71 -5.74
C ASP A 79 -10.94 -4.55 -6.46
N SER A 80 -11.71 -3.72 -5.75
CA SER A 80 -12.38 -2.57 -6.37
C SER A 80 -11.38 -1.51 -6.85
N VAL A 81 -10.21 -1.41 -6.22
CA VAL A 81 -9.20 -0.42 -6.60
C VAL A 81 -8.05 -1.02 -7.42
N THR A 82 -8.09 -2.32 -7.70
CA THR A 82 -7.08 -3.00 -8.52
C THR A 82 -7.70 -3.75 -9.69
N GLU A 83 -8.96 -3.48 -10.01
CA GLU A 83 -9.67 -4.13 -11.12
C GLU A 83 -9.70 -5.65 -10.98
N GLY A 84 -9.88 -6.13 -9.75
CA GLY A 84 -9.95 -7.56 -9.46
C GLY A 84 -8.60 -8.26 -9.41
N LYS A 85 -7.50 -7.51 -9.44
CA LYS A 85 -6.15 -8.10 -9.55
C LYS A 85 -5.41 -8.17 -8.22
N ALA A 86 -6.08 -7.95 -7.07
CA ALA A 86 -5.40 -7.85 -5.78
C ALA A 86 -4.56 -9.09 -5.47
N HIS A 87 -5.12 -10.29 -5.64
CA HIS A 87 -4.38 -11.50 -5.32
C HIS A 87 -3.26 -11.80 -6.32
N ALA A 88 -3.46 -11.48 -7.59
CA ALA A 88 -2.42 -11.64 -8.60
C ALA A 88 -1.23 -10.72 -8.31
N LEU A 89 -1.51 -9.46 -7.95
CA LEU A 89 -0.46 -8.51 -7.61
C LEU A 89 0.27 -8.94 -6.33
N ARG A 90 -0.46 -9.49 -5.35
CA ARG A 90 0.14 -10.00 -4.14
C ARG A 90 1.13 -11.13 -4.44
N ARG A 91 0.75 -12.04 -5.34
CA ARG A 91 1.66 -13.12 -5.74
C ARG A 91 2.88 -12.59 -6.46
N GLU A 92 2.70 -11.61 -7.34
CA GLU A 92 3.81 -11.01 -8.06
C GLU A 92 4.79 -10.34 -7.12
N LEU A 93 4.30 -9.63 -6.10
CA LEU A 93 5.14 -8.93 -5.14
C LEU A 93 6.05 -9.90 -4.38
N ARG A 94 5.63 -11.15 -4.20
CA ARG A 94 6.44 -12.15 -3.50
C ARG A 94 7.76 -12.46 -4.19
N ARG A 95 7.93 -12.07 -5.45
CA ARG A 95 9.18 -12.26 -6.17
C ARG A 95 10.25 -11.23 -5.78
N TYR A 96 9.89 -10.24 -5.00
CA TYR A 96 10.77 -9.14 -4.64
C TYR A 96 11.07 -9.17 -3.14
N HIS A 97 12.26 -8.69 -2.79
CA HIS A 97 12.73 -8.67 -1.42
C HIS A 97 13.19 -7.27 -1.06
N THR A 98 13.12 -6.93 0.24
CA THR A 98 13.46 -5.60 0.72
C THR A 98 14.97 -5.42 0.92
N ASN A 99 15.76 -6.47 0.82
CA ASN A 99 17.21 -6.37 1.01
C ASN A 99 18.00 -6.81 -0.22
#